data_53556b6316ae4ac90bf4cd134922f535
#
_entry.id   53556b6316ae4ac90bf4cd134922f535
#
_cell.length_a   1.000
_cell.length_b   1.000
_cell.length_c   1.000
_cell.angle_alpha   90.00
_cell.angle_beta   90.00
_cell.angle_gamma   90.00
#
_symmetry.space_group_name_H-M   'P 1'
#
loop_
_entity.id
_entity.type
_entity.pdbx_description
1 polymer ?
#
loop_
_entity_poly.entity_id
_entity_poly.type
_entity_poly.pdbx_seq_one_letter_code
_entity_poly.pdbx_strand_id
1 'polypeptide(L)'
;MKKLLILTSALLLTGSAFAENDPLWMRYPAISPNGEMIAFTYKGDIYTVPTTGGKATQLTTHPAHDTRPVWSPDGKQIAFASDRNGNFDVFIMNKEGGAPTQLTVHSANEYPETFSDNDHVLYSASIQQDVKDSQFPSSLFAQIYQVGTQGGRPELFSSLAMENLAFSKDGKQVLYNDFKGYEDPWRKHHQSSITRDIWLCTLDNDRTFKKITSFRGEDRDPVWSPDGNAFYYLSEEKGSFNIFKNDLTGKNGK
;
A
#
# COMPACT_ATOMS: atom_id res chain seq x y z
N MET A 1 -18.80 78.55 22.08
CA MET A 1 -17.90 77.70 21.30
C MET A 1 -18.11 76.27 21.77
N LYS A 2 -18.91 75.50 20.99
CA LYS A 2 -19.19 74.10 21.31
C LYS A 2 -18.19 73.14 20.57
N LYS A 3 -17.38 72.40 21.27
CA LYS A 3 -16.48 71.41 20.69
C LYS A 3 -17.24 70.20 20.39
N LEU A 4 -17.29 69.83 19.11
CA LEU A 4 -17.88 68.59 18.60
C LEU A 4 -16.84 67.48 18.75
N LEU A 5 -17.13 66.48 19.58
CA LEU A 5 -16.32 65.27 19.74
C LEU A 5 -16.78 64.23 18.68
N ILE A 6 -15.93 63.94 17.70
CA ILE A 6 -16.18 62.89 16.72
C ILE A 6 -15.61 61.60 17.31
N LEU A 7 -16.48 60.68 17.66
CA LEU A 7 -16.13 59.32 18.09
C LEU A 7 -16.02 58.42 16.85
N THR A 8 -14.81 58.12 16.41
CA THR A 8 -14.52 57.15 15.38
C THR A 8 -14.53 55.76 15.98
N SER A 9 -15.61 55.03 15.79
CA SER A 9 -15.67 53.59 16.11
C SER A 9 -14.89 52.79 15.09
N ALA A 10 -13.71 52.29 15.49
CA ALA A 10 -12.96 51.31 14.70
C ALA A 10 -13.64 49.99 14.79
N LEU A 11 -14.23 49.54 13.70
CA LEU A 11 -14.81 48.22 13.53
C LEU A 11 -13.63 47.22 13.36
N LEU A 12 -13.26 46.52 14.43
CA LEU A 12 -12.32 45.39 14.39
C LEU A 12 -13.03 44.22 13.71
N LEU A 13 -12.81 44.04 12.42
CA LEU A 13 -13.04 42.82 11.70
C LEU A 13 -12.05 41.76 12.22
N THR A 14 -12.45 40.98 13.23
CA THR A 14 -11.79 39.72 13.58
C THR A 14 -12.11 38.72 12.48
N GLY A 15 -11.28 38.69 11.44
CA GLY A 15 -11.24 37.59 10.52
C GLY A 15 -10.88 36.32 11.31
N SER A 16 -11.84 35.44 11.50
CA SER A 16 -11.59 34.09 11.95
C SER A 16 -10.71 33.45 10.86
N ALA A 17 -9.40 33.43 11.07
CA ALA A 17 -8.54 32.54 10.32
C ALA A 17 -8.96 31.13 10.73
N PHE A 18 -9.83 30.50 9.93
CA PHE A 18 -9.96 29.06 9.99
C PHE A 18 -8.59 28.51 9.60
N ALA A 19 -7.82 28.08 10.59
CA ALA A 19 -6.68 27.21 10.32
C ALA A 19 -7.27 25.99 9.58
N GLU A 20 -7.00 25.91 8.31
CA GLU A 20 -7.29 24.73 7.52
C GLU A 20 -6.50 23.60 8.21
N ASN A 21 -7.21 22.75 8.96
CA ASN A 21 -6.61 21.61 9.62
C ASN A 21 -6.31 20.57 8.53
N ASP A 22 -5.21 20.79 7.82
CA ASP A 22 -4.70 19.78 6.90
C ASP A 22 -4.45 18.51 7.68
N PRO A 23 -5.09 17.38 7.30
CA PRO A 23 -4.89 16.12 7.97
C PRO A 23 -3.46 15.63 7.69
N LEU A 24 -2.56 15.87 8.64
CA LEU A 24 -1.19 15.35 8.57
C LEU A 24 -1.17 13.84 8.83
N TRP A 25 -0.20 13.15 8.23
CA TRP A 25 0.05 11.72 8.49
C TRP A 25 -0.97 10.73 7.91
N MET A 26 -1.62 11.06 6.81
CA MET A 26 -2.30 10.06 5.99
C MET A 26 -1.27 9.12 5.38
N ARG A 27 -1.49 7.80 5.49
CA ARG A 27 -0.55 6.77 5.05
C ARG A 27 -1.26 5.67 4.28
N TYR A 28 -0.49 4.93 3.48
CA TYR A 28 -0.93 3.74 2.75
C TYR A 28 -2.19 3.99 1.92
N PRO A 29 -2.16 4.97 0.99
CA PRO A 29 -3.31 5.20 0.12
C PRO A 29 -3.47 4.05 -0.86
N ALA A 30 -4.72 3.59 -1.02
CA ALA A 30 -5.11 2.57 -1.99
C ALA A 30 -6.32 3.07 -2.77
N ILE A 31 -6.20 3.15 -4.09
CA ILE A 31 -7.29 3.55 -4.96
C ILE A 31 -8.20 2.36 -5.26
N SER A 32 -9.52 2.57 -5.25
CA SER A 32 -10.49 1.55 -5.64
C SER A 32 -10.35 1.18 -7.12
N PRO A 33 -10.70 -0.05 -7.53
CA PRO A 33 -10.54 -0.51 -8.92
C PRO A 33 -11.25 0.33 -9.97
N ASN A 34 -12.37 0.98 -9.60
CA ASN A 34 -13.10 1.92 -10.47
C ASN A 34 -12.54 3.35 -10.46
N GLY A 35 -11.51 3.62 -9.62
CA GLY A 35 -10.86 4.93 -9.53
C GLY A 35 -11.67 6.00 -8.79
N GLU A 36 -12.78 5.67 -8.13
CA GLU A 36 -13.69 6.65 -7.51
C GLU A 36 -13.37 6.96 -6.04
N MET A 37 -12.74 6.01 -5.32
CA MET A 37 -12.48 6.11 -3.90
C MET A 37 -11.00 5.86 -3.59
N ILE A 38 -10.49 6.49 -2.54
CA ILE A 38 -9.19 6.22 -1.93
C ILE A 38 -9.44 5.73 -0.51
N ALA A 39 -8.95 4.53 -0.18
CA ALA A 39 -8.81 4.07 1.19
C ALA A 39 -7.43 4.45 1.73
N PHE A 40 -7.32 4.79 2.99
CA PHE A 40 -6.05 5.19 3.61
C PHE A 40 -6.08 5.00 5.12
N THR A 41 -4.90 4.95 5.73
CA THR A 41 -4.74 4.93 7.19
C THR A 41 -4.59 6.36 7.72
N TYR A 42 -5.35 6.69 8.76
CA TYR A 42 -5.20 7.94 9.49
C TYR A 42 -5.47 7.73 10.98
N LYS A 43 -4.52 8.13 11.84
CA LYS A 43 -4.60 8.00 13.31
C LYS A 43 -4.93 6.59 13.83
N GLY A 44 -4.49 5.57 13.10
CA GLY A 44 -4.70 4.17 13.50
C GLY A 44 -6.00 3.55 13.02
N ASP A 45 -6.77 4.24 12.19
CA ASP A 45 -8.01 3.73 11.60
C ASP A 45 -7.97 3.80 10.06
N ILE A 46 -8.83 3.00 9.44
CA ILE A 46 -9.06 3.02 8.00
C ILE A 46 -10.16 4.02 7.65
N TYR A 47 -9.86 4.87 6.69
CA TYR A 47 -10.77 5.86 6.12
C TYR A 47 -10.92 5.69 4.62
N THR A 48 -12.01 6.18 4.07
CA THR A 48 -12.20 6.36 2.63
C THR A 48 -12.56 7.80 2.29
N VAL A 49 -12.17 8.25 1.10
CA VAL A 49 -12.51 9.57 0.56
C VAL A 49 -12.71 9.46 -0.95
N PRO A 50 -13.65 10.21 -1.57
CA PRO A 50 -13.76 10.29 -3.01
C PRO A 50 -12.45 10.81 -3.65
N THR A 51 -12.07 10.32 -4.82
CA THR A 51 -10.90 10.81 -5.57
C THR A 51 -11.03 12.27 -6.00
N THR A 52 -12.26 12.77 -6.07
CA THR A 52 -12.57 14.20 -6.30
C THR A 52 -12.36 15.07 -5.06
N GLY A 53 -11.96 14.48 -3.93
CA GLY A 53 -11.84 15.13 -2.64
C GLY A 53 -13.17 15.22 -1.89
N GLY A 54 -13.15 15.90 -0.75
CA GLY A 54 -14.33 16.09 0.10
C GLY A 54 -14.16 15.46 1.49
N LYS A 55 -15.28 15.09 2.10
CA LYS A 55 -15.30 14.54 3.45
C LYS A 55 -14.85 13.07 3.45
N ALA A 56 -13.83 12.76 4.26
CA ALA A 56 -13.44 11.37 4.53
C ALA A 56 -14.43 10.69 5.48
N THR A 57 -14.68 9.40 5.23
CA THR A 57 -15.50 8.52 6.07
C THR A 57 -14.61 7.55 6.80
N GLN A 58 -14.74 7.50 8.13
CA GLN A 58 -14.05 6.51 8.97
C GLN A 58 -14.76 5.17 8.86
N LEU A 59 -14.02 4.10 8.56
CA LEU A 59 -14.56 2.76 8.42
C LEU A 59 -14.30 1.87 9.65
N THR A 60 -13.19 2.12 10.37
CA THR A 60 -12.85 1.39 11.60
C THR A 60 -12.78 2.34 12.79
N THR A 61 -13.09 1.84 14.00
CA THR A 61 -13.14 2.61 15.24
C THR A 61 -12.59 1.82 16.43
N HIS A 62 -11.91 0.72 16.19
CA HIS A 62 -11.32 -0.10 17.24
C HIS A 62 -10.11 0.62 17.86
N PRO A 63 -9.81 0.48 19.17
CA PRO A 63 -8.62 1.07 19.78
C PRO A 63 -7.27 0.56 19.25
N ALA A 64 -7.28 -0.58 18.54
CA ALA A 64 -6.11 -1.13 17.87
C ALA A 64 -5.69 -0.28 16.66
N HIS A 65 -4.49 -0.55 16.17
CA HIS A 65 -3.96 0.12 14.98
C HIS A 65 -4.35 -0.66 13.72
N ASP A 66 -5.27 -0.10 12.94
CA ASP A 66 -5.68 -0.59 11.63
C ASP A 66 -4.89 0.13 10.54
N THR A 67 -4.26 -0.62 9.63
CA THR A 67 -3.31 -0.04 8.66
C THR A 67 -3.26 -0.84 7.33
N ARG A 68 -2.64 -0.23 6.29
CA ARG A 68 -2.38 -0.84 4.97
C ARG A 68 -3.65 -1.41 4.31
N PRO A 69 -4.67 -0.57 4.05
CA PRO A 69 -5.86 -1.03 3.35
C PRO A 69 -5.54 -1.40 1.89
N VAL A 70 -6.12 -2.50 1.41
CA VAL A 70 -6.09 -2.93 0.00
C VAL A 70 -7.48 -3.29 -0.46
N TRP A 71 -7.84 -2.93 -1.69
CA TRP A 71 -9.15 -3.19 -2.28
C TRP A 71 -9.23 -4.55 -2.96
N SER A 72 -10.38 -5.22 -2.86
CA SER A 72 -10.70 -6.35 -3.73
C SER A 72 -10.85 -5.89 -5.19
N PRO A 73 -10.57 -6.76 -6.19
CA PRO A 73 -10.68 -6.39 -7.61
C PRO A 73 -12.08 -5.92 -8.04
N ASP A 74 -13.14 -6.41 -7.38
CA ASP A 74 -14.53 -5.97 -7.62
C ASP A 74 -14.92 -4.70 -6.83
N GLY A 75 -14.03 -4.20 -5.98
CA GLY A 75 -14.21 -2.99 -5.18
C GLY A 75 -15.26 -3.11 -4.06
N LYS A 76 -15.63 -4.33 -3.65
CA LYS A 76 -16.64 -4.53 -2.60
C LYS A 76 -16.07 -4.72 -1.22
N GLN A 77 -14.79 -5.13 -1.12
CA GLN A 77 -14.14 -5.43 0.14
C GLN A 77 -12.82 -4.68 0.27
N ILE A 78 -12.40 -4.49 1.53
CA ILE A 78 -11.11 -3.92 1.90
C ILE A 78 -10.48 -4.88 2.89
N ALA A 79 -9.27 -5.39 2.56
CA ALA A 79 -8.43 -6.07 3.52
C ALA A 79 -7.44 -5.07 4.14
N PHE A 80 -7.08 -5.27 5.39
CA PHE A 80 -6.18 -4.40 6.14
C PHE A 80 -5.49 -5.18 7.27
N ALA A 81 -4.39 -4.65 7.78
CA ALA A 81 -3.72 -5.21 8.96
C ALA A 81 -4.24 -4.56 10.23
N SER A 82 -4.39 -5.35 11.30
CA SER A 82 -4.80 -4.88 12.62
C SER A 82 -4.09 -5.62 13.73
N ASP A 83 -3.62 -4.92 14.76
CA ASP A 83 -2.97 -5.50 15.93
C ASP A 83 -3.94 -5.77 17.11
N ARG A 84 -5.26 -5.83 16.83
CA ARG A 84 -6.30 -6.00 17.85
C ARG A 84 -6.21 -7.28 18.67
N ASN A 85 -5.48 -8.28 18.20
CA ASN A 85 -5.26 -9.55 18.87
C ASN A 85 -3.81 -9.75 19.36
N GLY A 86 -3.00 -8.67 19.38
CA GLY A 86 -1.66 -8.66 19.97
C GLY A 86 -0.51 -8.47 18.98
N ASN A 87 -0.66 -8.93 17.75
CA ASN A 87 0.22 -8.67 16.61
C ASN A 87 -0.62 -8.30 15.40
N PHE A 88 0.03 -7.82 14.34
CA PHE A 88 -0.69 -7.51 13.10
C PHE A 88 -1.11 -8.79 12.37
N ASP A 89 -2.44 -8.96 12.27
CA ASP A 89 -3.09 -9.99 11.46
C ASP A 89 -3.87 -9.34 10.30
N VAL A 90 -4.17 -10.12 9.29
CA VAL A 90 -5.00 -9.69 8.15
C VAL A 90 -6.47 -9.78 8.51
N PHE A 91 -7.18 -8.68 8.33
CA PHE A 91 -8.63 -8.56 8.47
C PHE A 91 -9.26 -8.14 7.15
N ILE A 92 -10.54 -8.44 6.99
CA ILE A 92 -11.34 -8.04 5.84
C ILE A 92 -12.68 -7.45 6.28
N MET A 93 -13.17 -6.45 5.55
CA MET A 93 -14.48 -5.83 5.78
C MET A 93 -15.13 -5.41 4.45
N ASN A 94 -16.43 -5.09 4.48
CA ASN A 94 -17.09 -4.44 3.36
C ASN A 94 -16.56 -3.02 3.14
N LYS A 95 -16.64 -2.52 1.92
CA LYS A 95 -16.19 -1.15 1.56
C LYS A 95 -16.93 -0.04 2.30
N GLU A 96 -18.13 -0.31 2.79
CA GLU A 96 -18.92 0.60 3.62
C GLU A 96 -18.54 0.53 5.11
N GLY A 97 -17.58 -0.32 5.49
CA GLY A 97 -17.23 -0.59 6.88
C GLY A 97 -18.06 -1.72 7.47
N GLY A 98 -18.18 -1.74 8.80
CA GLY A 98 -18.86 -2.79 9.57
C GLY A 98 -17.90 -3.61 10.41
N ALA A 99 -18.35 -4.75 10.94
CA ALA A 99 -17.52 -5.62 11.74
C ALA A 99 -16.51 -6.38 10.86
N PRO A 100 -15.19 -6.19 11.05
CA PRO A 100 -14.19 -6.91 10.27
C PRO A 100 -14.12 -8.37 10.66
N THR A 101 -13.81 -9.22 9.69
CA THR A 101 -13.50 -10.64 9.90
C THR A 101 -11.98 -10.84 9.89
N GLN A 102 -11.43 -11.53 10.88
CA GLN A 102 -10.02 -11.94 10.91
C GLN A 102 -9.79 -13.10 9.94
N LEU A 103 -8.78 -12.98 9.09
CA LEU A 103 -8.42 -14.02 8.11
C LEU A 103 -7.22 -14.84 8.56
N THR A 104 -6.28 -14.25 9.31
CA THR A 104 -5.03 -14.89 9.73
C THR A 104 -4.85 -14.79 11.24
N VAL A 105 -4.07 -15.71 11.83
CA VAL A 105 -3.92 -15.85 13.29
C VAL A 105 -2.50 -16.27 13.71
N HIS A 106 -1.51 -16.06 12.88
CA HIS A 106 -0.14 -16.44 13.20
C HIS A 106 0.50 -15.42 14.16
N SER A 107 1.48 -15.85 14.97
CA SER A 107 2.19 -14.98 15.92
C SER A 107 3.17 -13.99 15.29
N ALA A 108 3.53 -14.16 13.99
CA ALA A 108 4.27 -13.16 13.24
C ALA A 108 3.34 -12.05 12.76
N ASN A 109 3.90 -10.86 12.52
CA ASN A 109 3.13 -9.81 11.86
C ASN A 109 2.82 -10.19 10.41
N GLU A 110 1.58 -9.99 10.02
CA GLU A 110 1.02 -10.32 8.71
C GLU A 110 0.42 -9.06 8.11
N TYR A 111 0.88 -8.69 6.90
CA TYR A 111 0.44 -7.46 6.24
C TYR A 111 -0.15 -7.77 4.87
N PRO A 112 -1.38 -7.32 4.57
CA PRO A 112 -1.96 -7.50 3.25
C PRO A 112 -1.15 -6.72 2.21
N GLU A 113 -0.87 -7.37 1.08
CA GLU A 113 -0.18 -6.76 -0.05
C GLU A 113 -1.17 -6.40 -1.16
N THR A 114 -2.04 -7.34 -1.51
CA THR A 114 -3.05 -7.17 -2.55
C THR A 114 -4.03 -8.35 -2.54
N PHE A 115 -5.02 -8.31 -3.42
CA PHE A 115 -5.83 -9.48 -3.76
C PHE A 115 -5.30 -10.12 -5.05
N SER A 116 -5.26 -11.45 -5.11
CA SER A 116 -4.98 -12.18 -6.36
C SER A 116 -6.23 -12.29 -7.25
N ASP A 117 -7.39 -12.39 -6.62
CA ASP A 117 -8.73 -12.41 -7.19
C ASP A 117 -9.75 -11.93 -6.15
N ASN A 118 -11.04 -12.06 -6.38
CA ASN A 118 -12.07 -11.62 -5.42
C ASN A 118 -12.18 -12.50 -4.17
N ASP A 119 -11.62 -13.71 -4.22
CA ASP A 119 -11.78 -14.71 -3.18
C ASP A 119 -10.52 -14.92 -2.33
N HIS A 120 -9.38 -14.29 -2.73
CA HIS A 120 -8.10 -14.52 -2.05
C HIS A 120 -7.33 -13.21 -1.82
N VAL A 121 -6.79 -13.10 -0.60
CA VAL A 121 -5.86 -12.02 -0.18
C VAL A 121 -4.45 -12.58 -0.13
N LEU A 122 -3.51 -11.88 -0.75
CA LEU A 122 -2.07 -12.10 -0.58
C LEU A 122 -1.55 -11.21 0.54
N TYR A 123 -0.71 -11.76 1.38
CA TYR A 123 -0.09 -11.04 2.48
C TYR A 123 1.36 -11.44 2.68
N SER A 124 2.15 -10.54 3.22
CA SER A 124 3.55 -10.78 3.58
C SER A 124 3.66 -11.16 5.06
N ALA A 125 4.46 -12.17 5.34
CA ALA A 125 4.78 -12.57 6.71
C ALA A 125 6.14 -13.28 6.78
N SER A 126 6.86 -13.09 7.90
CA SER A 126 8.07 -13.82 8.21
C SER A 126 7.73 -15.03 9.08
N ILE A 127 7.19 -16.07 8.46
CA ILE A 127 6.77 -17.30 9.14
C ILE A 127 7.87 -18.34 9.03
N GLN A 128 8.41 -18.77 10.17
CA GLN A 128 9.33 -19.91 10.23
C GLN A 128 8.52 -21.20 10.38
N GLN A 129 8.59 -22.05 9.39
CA GLN A 129 7.95 -23.37 9.44
C GLN A 129 8.72 -24.40 10.27
N ASP A 130 10.05 -24.30 10.29
CA ASP A 130 10.93 -25.17 11.13
C ASP A 130 12.08 -24.31 11.70
N VAL A 131 12.26 -24.37 13.02
CA VAL A 131 13.37 -23.72 13.73
C VAL A 131 14.73 -24.21 13.25
N LYS A 132 14.82 -25.44 12.74
CA LYS A 132 16.05 -26.03 12.21
C LYS A 132 16.46 -25.45 10.86
N ASP A 133 15.51 -24.87 10.13
CA ASP A 133 15.74 -24.24 8.82
C ASP A 133 16.12 -22.76 8.96
N SER A 134 16.13 -22.21 10.17
CA SER A 134 16.46 -20.81 10.44
C SER A 134 17.96 -20.56 10.39
N GLN A 135 18.55 -20.57 9.20
CA GLN A 135 19.93 -20.15 9.00
C GLN A 135 20.08 -18.61 8.95
N PHE A 136 18.99 -17.88 8.82
CA PHE A 136 18.98 -16.42 8.75
C PHE A 136 17.93 -15.83 9.70
N PRO A 137 18.13 -14.59 10.20
CA PRO A 137 17.12 -13.89 10.98
C PRO A 137 15.82 -13.75 10.15
N SER A 138 14.77 -14.38 10.58
CA SER A 138 13.49 -14.48 9.88
C SER A 138 12.80 -13.13 9.60
N SER A 139 13.13 -12.09 10.38
CA SER A 139 12.50 -10.77 10.25
C SER A 139 12.94 -9.98 9.01
N LEU A 140 13.98 -10.41 8.30
CA LEU A 140 14.51 -9.69 7.14
C LEU A 140 13.83 -10.11 5.81
N PHE A 141 13.30 -11.33 5.73
CA PHE A 141 12.73 -11.85 4.48
C PHE A 141 11.34 -12.40 4.72
N ALA A 142 10.35 -11.55 4.42
CA ALA A 142 8.97 -11.98 4.40
C ALA A 142 8.71 -12.83 3.16
N GLN A 143 7.89 -13.85 3.32
CA GLN A 143 7.34 -14.67 2.25
C GLN A 143 5.93 -14.19 1.94
N ILE A 144 5.44 -14.49 0.75
CA ILE A 144 4.08 -14.17 0.36
C ILE A 144 3.20 -15.40 0.55
N TYR A 145 2.14 -15.22 1.32
CA TYR A 145 1.10 -16.22 1.58
C TYR A 145 -0.22 -15.78 0.96
N GLN A 146 -1.10 -16.74 0.77
CA GLN A 146 -2.45 -16.53 0.27
C GLN A 146 -3.46 -17.10 1.28
N VAL A 147 -4.54 -16.36 1.53
CA VAL A 147 -5.66 -16.81 2.37
C VAL A 147 -6.99 -16.46 1.71
N GLY A 148 -7.99 -17.33 1.86
CA GLY A 148 -9.34 -17.07 1.35
C GLY A 148 -10.02 -15.90 2.08
N THR A 149 -10.88 -15.15 1.39
CA THR A 149 -11.67 -14.05 1.99
C THR A 149 -12.70 -14.53 3.00
N GLN A 150 -13.00 -15.83 3.02
CA GLN A 150 -13.81 -16.50 4.04
C GLN A 150 -12.96 -17.14 5.16
N GLY A 151 -11.65 -16.86 5.18
CA GLY A 151 -10.70 -17.52 6.06
C GLY A 151 -10.24 -18.87 5.50
N GLY A 152 -9.77 -19.74 6.39
CA GLY A 152 -9.25 -21.05 6.04
C GLY A 152 -7.75 -21.16 6.29
N ARG A 153 -7.14 -22.24 5.78
CA ARG A 153 -5.69 -22.44 5.95
C ARG A 153 -4.93 -21.61 4.92
N PRO A 154 -3.98 -20.75 5.38
CA PRO A 154 -3.09 -20.05 4.46
C PRO A 154 -2.19 -21.01 3.68
N GLU A 155 -1.88 -20.63 2.44
CA GLU A 155 -0.97 -21.36 1.56
C GLU A 155 0.20 -20.47 1.16
N LEU A 156 1.39 -21.05 1.00
CA LEU A 156 2.56 -20.33 0.52
C LEU A 156 2.38 -19.99 -0.97
N PHE A 157 2.26 -18.72 -1.29
CA PHE A 157 2.20 -18.25 -2.67
C PHE A 157 3.60 -18.12 -3.28
N SER A 158 4.55 -17.53 -2.55
CA SER A 158 5.95 -17.38 -3.00
C SER A 158 6.90 -17.34 -1.82
N SER A 159 8.00 -18.10 -1.94
CA SER A 159 9.15 -18.00 -1.02
C SER A 159 10.10 -16.85 -1.34
N LEU A 160 9.94 -16.20 -2.50
CA LEU A 160 10.70 -15.02 -2.84
C LEU A 160 10.22 -13.83 -2.02
N ALA A 161 11.17 -13.03 -1.56
CA ALA A 161 10.87 -11.77 -0.90
C ALA A 161 10.41 -10.75 -1.95
N MET A 162 9.10 -10.58 -2.05
CA MET A 162 8.42 -9.66 -2.96
C MET A 162 7.74 -8.56 -2.16
N GLU A 163 7.76 -7.34 -2.66
CA GLU A 163 7.05 -6.20 -2.08
C GLU A 163 6.22 -5.50 -3.16
N ASN A 164 5.15 -4.81 -2.74
CA ASN A 164 4.32 -3.97 -3.62
C ASN A 164 3.81 -4.72 -4.86
N LEU A 165 3.15 -5.84 -4.63
CA LEU A 165 2.61 -6.70 -5.69
C LEU A 165 1.47 -6.01 -6.43
N ALA A 166 1.56 -5.98 -7.76
CA ALA A 166 0.51 -5.46 -8.63
C ALA A 166 0.13 -6.53 -9.67
N PHE A 167 -1.09 -7.05 -9.56
CA PHE A 167 -1.62 -8.03 -10.51
C PHE A 167 -2.10 -7.35 -11.79
N SER A 168 -1.84 -8.00 -12.94
CA SER A 168 -2.49 -7.65 -14.18
C SER A 168 -3.99 -7.90 -14.09
N LYS A 169 -4.78 -7.19 -14.92
CA LYS A 169 -6.24 -7.29 -14.89
C LYS A 169 -6.78 -8.70 -15.14
N ASP A 170 -6.04 -9.52 -15.89
CA ASP A 170 -6.40 -10.91 -16.18
C ASP A 170 -5.87 -11.90 -15.13
N GLY A 171 -5.18 -11.41 -14.10
CA GLY A 171 -4.61 -12.21 -13.02
C GLY A 171 -3.43 -13.10 -13.40
N LYS A 172 -2.90 -12.97 -14.63
CA LYS A 172 -1.83 -13.87 -15.14
C LYS A 172 -0.42 -13.38 -14.91
N GLN A 173 -0.27 -12.13 -14.57
CA GLN A 173 1.03 -11.49 -14.37
C GLN A 173 1.04 -10.68 -13.09
N VAL A 174 2.20 -10.63 -12.45
CA VAL A 174 2.45 -9.83 -11.24
C VAL A 174 3.71 -9.01 -11.44
N LEU A 175 3.59 -7.70 -11.32
CA LEU A 175 4.73 -6.81 -11.11
C LEU A 175 5.02 -6.73 -9.61
N TYR A 176 6.29 -6.69 -9.25
CA TYR A 176 6.70 -6.58 -7.86
C TYR A 176 8.09 -5.95 -7.73
N ASN A 177 8.39 -5.44 -6.56
CA ASN A 177 9.74 -5.12 -6.15
C ASN A 177 10.45 -6.35 -5.59
N ASP A 178 11.70 -6.55 -5.95
CA ASP A 178 12.53 -7.51 -5.23
C ASP A 178 13.05 -6.88 -3.92
N PHE A 179 13.03 -7.66 -2.85
CA PHE A 179 13.61 -7.28 -1.58
C PHE A 179 14.92 -8.05 -1.36
N LYS A 180 16.05 -7.36 -1.51
CA LYS A 180 17.39 -7.95 -1.41
C LYS A 180 18.05 -7.74 -0.04
N GLY A 181 17.48 -6.88 0.77
CA GLY A 181 17.98 -6.52 2.08
C GLY A 181 17.35 -5.24 2.61
N TYR A 182 17.70 -4.85 3.84
CA TYR A 182 17.18 -3.62 4.41
C TYR A 182 17.81 -2.41 3.72
N GLU A 183 16.98 -1.61 3.08
CA GLU A 183 17.32 -0.29 2.54
C GLU A 183 16.47 0.75 3.25
N ASP A 184 17.09 1.84 3.71
CA ASP A 184 16.36 2.95 4.30
C ASP A 184 15.53 3.66 3.23
N PRO A 185 14.19 3.63 3.28
CA PRO A 185 13.33 4.23 2.28
C PRO A 185 13.47 5.76 2.17
N TRP A 186 14.12 6.39 3.14
CA TRP A 186 14.39 7.82 3.18
C TRP A 186 15.73 8.23 2.55
N ARG A 187 16.58 7.24 2.22
CA ARG A 187 17.85 7.52 1.53
C ARG A 187 17.60 7.93 0.09
N LYS A 188 18.30 8.97 -0.31
CA LYS A 188 18.29 9.47 -1.70
C LYS A 188 19.62 9.15 -2.37
N HIS A 189 19.58 8.93 -3.69
CA HIS A 189 20.77 8.75 -4.53
C HIS A 189 21.67 7.59 -4.10
N HIS A 190 21.09 6.56 -3.54
CA HIS A 190 21.84 5.39 -3.11
C HIS A 190 21.92 4.37 -4.25
N GLN A 191 23.13 3.94 -4.55
CA GLN A 191 23.42 2.85 -5.48
C GLN A 191 24.09 1.74 -4.71
N SER A 192 23.40 0.63 -4.55
CA SER A 192 23.93 -0.54 -3.86
C SER A 192 23.44 -1.83 -4.51
N SER A 193 23.96 -2.96 -4.06
CA SER A 193 23.47 -4.26 -4.50
C SER A 193 22.08 -4.62 -3.95
N ILE A 194 21.57 -3.85 -3.00
CA ILE A 194 20.28 -4.10 -2.34
C ILE A 194 19.18 -3.12 -2.77
N THR A 195 19.47 -2.14 -3.65
CA THR A 195 18.43 -1.30 -4.24
C THR A 195 17.42 -2.16 -4.99
N ARG A 196 16.15 -1.77 -4.87
CA ARG A 196 15.03 -2.51 -5.46
C ARG A 196 15.01 -2.34 -6.96
N ASP A 197 14.61 -3.41 -7.62
CA ASP A 197 14.30 -3.43 -9.05
C ASP A 197 12.86 -3.91 -9.24
N ILE A 198 12.27 -3.58 -10.37
CA ILE A 198 10.96 -4.08 -10.73
C ILE A 198 11.10 -5.33 -11.59
N TRP A 199 10.38 -6.34 -11.17
CA TRP A 199 10.30 -7.65 -11.81
C TRP A 199 8.89 -7.95 -12.25
N LEU A 200 8.77 -8.75 -13.30
CA LEU A 200 7.53 -9.36 -13.77
C LEU A 200 7.58 -10.86 -13.53
N CYS A 201 6.58 -11.38 -12.83
CA CYS A 201 6.32 -12.81 -12.72
C CYS A 201 5.12 -13.15 -13.60
N THR A 202 5.26 -14.10 -14.52
CA THR A 202 4.14 -14.71 -15.23
C THR A 202 3.70 -15.95 -14.46
N LEU A 203 2.40 -16.03 -14.15
CA LEU A 203 1.80 -17.08 -13.32
C LEU A 203 1.33 -18.26 -14.18
N ASP A 204 2.21 -18.77 -15.02
CA ASP A 204 2.04 -20.06 -15.70
C ASP A 204 2.48 -21.22 -14.81
N ASN A 205 2.41 -22.45 -15.33
CA ASN A 205 2.74 -23.65 -14.56
C ASN A 205 4.18 -23.63 -14.01
N ASP A 206 5.11 -23.02 -14.72
CA ASP A 206 6.55 -23.01 -14.36
C ASP A 206 7.00 -21.69 -13.72
N ARG A 207 6.11 -20.72 -13.62
CA ARG A 207 6.38 -19.35 -13.14
C ARG A 207 7.66 -18.76 -13.71
N THR A 208 7.54 -17.92 -14.69
CA THR A 208 8.69 -17.23 -15.29
C THR A 208 8.90 -15.86 -14.68
N PHE A 209 10.15 -15.51 -14.45
CA PHE A 209 10.55 -14.23 -13.81
C PHE A 209 11.42 -13.44 -14.75
N LYS A 210 11.07 -12.18 -14.96
CA LYS A 210 11.82 -11.26 -15.83
C LYS A 210 12.08 -9.95 -15.08
N LYS A 211 13.37 -9.57 -14.96
CA LYS A 211 13.73 -8.23 -14.50
C LYS A 211 13.34 -7.22 -15.58
N ILE A 212 12.62 -6.17 -15.21
CA ILE A 212 12.11 -5.16 -16.14
C ILE A 212 12.94 -3.89 -16.09
N THR A 213 13.30 -3.42 -14.89
CA THR A 213 14.13 -2.22 -14.76
C THR A 213 15.60 -2.57 -14.59
N SER A 214 16.49 -1.66 -14.96
CA SER A 214 17.94 -1.86 -14.95
C SER A 214 18.72 -0.66 -14.42
N PHE A 215 18.05 0.33 -13.85
CA PHE A 215 18.69 1.46 -13.19
C PHE A 215 19.45 0.96 -11.95
N ARG A 216 20.62 1.54 -11.66
CA ARG A 216 21.46 1.11 -10.53
C ARG A 216 20.97 1.62 -9.16
N GLY A 217 20.06 2.60 -9.16
CA GLY A 217 19.42 3.13 -7.97
C GLY A 217 18.09 2.40 -7.69
N GLU A 218 17.20 3.08 -6.99
CA GLU A 218 15.94 2.54 -6.52
C GLU A 218 14.84 2.69 -7.56
N ASP A 219 14.23 1.57 -7.99
CA ASP A 219 12.99 1.49 -8.77
C ASP A 219 11.96 0.74 -7.96
N ARG A 220 10.78 1.33 -7.68
CA ARG A 220 9.80 0.75 -6.75
C ARG A 220 8.36 1.14 -7.04
N ASP A 221 7.43 0.50 -6.32
CA ASP A 221 5.99 0.78 -6.32
C ASP A 221 5.36 0.67 -7.71
N PRO A 222 5.48 -0.50 -8.40
CA PRO A 222 4.91 -0.68 -9.72
C PRO A 222 3.39 -0.71 -9.67
N VAL A 223 2.74 -0.01 -10.60
CA VAL A 223 1.28 0.01 -10.76
C VAL A 223 0.95 -0.15 -12.24
N TRP A 224 0.09 -1.10 -12.59
CA TRP A 224 -0.35 -1.28 -13.97
C TRP A 224 -1.08 -0.04 -14.50
N SER A 225 -0.88 0.27 -15.77
CA SER A 225 -1.73 1.21 -16.48
C SER A 225 -3.15 0.62 -16.65
N PRO A 226 -4.20 1.46 -16.71
CA PRO A 226 -5.57 0.98 -16.81
C PRO A 226 -5.85 0.09 -18.02
N ASP A 227 -5.08 0.27 -19.11
CA ASP A 227 -5.17 -0.52 -20.34
C ASP A 227 -4.35 -1.83 -20.29
N GLY A 228 -3.55 -2.03 -19.22
CA GLY A 228 -2.71 -3.20 -19.03
C GLY A 228 -1.49 -3.30 -19.96
N ASN A 229 -1.22 -2.29 -20.80
CA ASN A 229 -0.12 -2.35 -21.78
C ASN A 229 1.19 -1.77 -21.25
N ALA A 230 1.15 -1.11 -20.11
CA ALA A 230 2.29 -0.46 -19.48
C ALA A 230 2.13 -0.47 -17.95
N PHE A 231 3.13 0.02 -17.25
CA PHE A 231 3.07 0.26 -15.83
C PHE A 231 3.75 1.57 -15.47
N TYR A 232 3.35 2.13 -14.33
CA TYR A 232 3.96 3.29 -13.70
C TYR A 232 4.76 2.81 -12.50
N TYR A 233 5.84 3.52 -12.17
CA TYR A 233 6.69 3.21 -11.03
C TYR A 233 7.43 4.45 -10.56
N LEU A 234 7.97 4.40 -9.35
CA LEU A 234 8.83 5.43 -8.80
C LEU A 234 10.29 5.08 -9.11
N SER A 235 11.05 6.04 -9.63
CA SER A 235 12.49 5.92 -9.86
C SER A 235 13.20 7.22 -9.51
N GLU A 236 14.40 7.10 -8.97
CA GLU A 236 15.30 8.24 -8.73
C GLU A 236 16.33 8.47 -9.85
N GLU A 237 16.16 7.84 -11.02
CA GLU A 237 17.10 7.93 -12.15
C GLU A 237 17.43 9.39 -12.54
N LYS A 238 16.52 10.32 -12.34
CA LYS A 238 16.71 11.76 -12.61
C LYS A 238 17.03 12.60 -11.38
N GLY A 239 17.58 11.99 -10.34
CA GLY A 239 18.10 12.68 -9.17
C GLY A 239 17.15 12.78 -7.98
N SER A 240 15.84 12.59 -8.17
CA SER A 240 14.84 12.44 -7.12
C SER A 240 13.77 11.48 -7.58
N PHE A 241 12.98 10.94 -6.64
CA PHE A 241 11.87 10.08 -7.02
C PHE A 241 10.86 10.82 -7.87
N ASN A 242 10.63 10.29 -9.07
CA ASN A 242 9.63 10.74 -10.03
C ASN A 242 8.82 9.54 -10.52
N ILE A 243 7.66 9.79 -11.07
CA ILE A 243 6.83 8.76 -11.71
C ILE A 243 7.34 8.53 -13.13
N PHE A 244 7.69 7.29 -13.42
CA PHE A 244 8.06 6.82 -14.74
C PHE A 244 6.97 5.92 -15.30
N LYS A 245 6.88 5.87 -16.63
CA LYS A 245 6.05 4.91 -17.36
C LYS A 245 6.94 4.02 -18.20
N ASN A 246 6.73 2.71 -18.15
CA ASN A 246 7.44 1.74 -18.97
C ASN A 246 6.45 0.75 -19.59
N ASP A 247 6.77 0.26 -20.76
CA ASP A 247 6.16 -0.93 -21.33
C ASP A 247 6.89 -2.18 -20.80
N LEU A 248 6.32 -3.35 -20.96
CA LEU A 248 6.89 -4.60 -20.45
C LEU A 248 8.16 -5.05 -21.20
N THR A 249 8.62 -4.29 -22.18
CA THR A 249 9.80 -4.64 -23.00
C THR A 249 11.12 -4.34 -22.28
N GLY A 250 11.08 -3.55 -21.21
CA GLY A 250 12.26 -3.10 -20.45
C GLY A 250 13.07 -2.02 -21.19
N LYS A 251 12.53 -1.45 -22.25
CA LYS A 251 13.10 -0.26 -22.89
C LYS A 251 12.58 0.95 -22.12
N ASN A 252 13.50 1.72 -21.54
CA ASN A 252 13.18 2.88 -20.72
C ASN A 252 12.13 3.76 -21.41
N GLY A 253 10.95 3.82 -20.80
CA GLY A 253 9.91 4.76 -21.18
C GLY A 253 10.40 6.18 -20.90
N LYS A 254 10.06 7.09 -21.79
CA LYS A 254 10.27 8.53 -21.61
C LYS A 254 9.27 9.08 -20.61
#